data_d2338cfcf8a39a4133a93fcd8396656c
#
_entry.id   d2338cfcf8a39a4133a93fcd8396656c
#
_cell.length_a   1.000
_cell.length_b   1.000
_cell.length_c   1.000
_cell.angle_alpha   90.00
_cell.angle_beta   90.00
_cell.angle_gamma   90.00
#
_symmetry.space_group_name_H-M   'P 1'
#
loop_
_entity.id
_entity.type
_entity.pdbx_description
1 polymer ?
#
loop_
_entity_poly.entity_id
_entity_poly.type
_entity_poly.pdbx_seq_one_letter_code
_entity_poly.pdbx_strand_id
1 'polypeptide(L)'
;DKRFARSSECIELEGETVDLSFIRGQFTEAQLEEAIISLFQEQDYKYVHGETIHRGFDEILLKDDLQIYLANHYPDLTAAETKKVISRLENIPSAPLYIGNSETFLLVNEGFDLVRDDPSKIALHINYINFEEPDKNVFKVVNQFSVQGDRLRRPDLLLFINGIPVAVFEFKSAIKENTTIYDAWEQITIRYSRDIPKLMKYCFLSVISDGANTKMGSVFTPYEYYYAWNKINETEKVSNGIAALLTMIKGAFSQERVVAILRDFVYYPDDATKVIAIVARYPQFFAAQKMFKNIKDHLKPNGDGKGGTYFGATGCGKTYTMLFLSRLLALRDRDTFNNPTMVIITDREDLDRQTSELFVSSKRYLHENNVRSIESRSDLQKALGVEISEFARVAEEPVDYSVTGVESGGVFL
;
A
#
# COMPACT_ATOMS: atom_id res chain seq x y z
N ASP A 1 33.69 -25.03 -29.61
CA ASP A 1 32.46 -24.77 -28.82
C ASP A 1 32.70 -23.88 -27.62
N LYS A 2 33.16 -22.65 -27.88
CA LYS A 2 33.34 -21.58 -26.86
C LYS A 2 32.58 -20.31 -27.20
N ARG A 3 31.38 -20.41 -27.77
CA ARG A 3 30.61 -19.22 -28.23
C ARG A 3 29.24 -19.00 -27.56
N PHE A 4 28.88 -19.72 -26.50
CA PHE A 4 27.59 -19.57 -25.85
C PHE A 4 27.64 -19.11 -24.37
N ALA A 5 28.75 -18.51 -23.92
CA ALA A 5 28.93 -18.17 -22.50
C ALA A 5 29.08 -16.65 -22.21
N ARG A 6 28.48 -15.75 -23.02
CA ARG A 6 28.63 -14.30 -22.81
C ARG A 6 27.36 -13.47 -22.83
N SER A 7 26.17 -14.05 -22.71
CA SER A 7 24.91 -13.26 -22.80
C SER A 7 24.08 -13.16 -21.54
N SER A 8 24.64 -13.47 -20.35
CA SER A 8 23.88 -13.44 -19.07
C SER A 8 24.44 -12.46 -18.03
N GLU A 9 25.33 -11.57 -18.39
CA GLU A 9 26.01 -10.68 -17.44
C GLU A 9 25.42 -9.24 -17.41
N CYS A 10 24.52 -8.93 -18.33
CA CYS A 10 23.89 -7.61 -18.39
C CYS A 10 22.39 -7.75 -18.54
N ILE A 11 21.62 -6.95 -17.81
CA ILE A 11 20.17 -6.80 -17.99
C ILE A 11 19.94 -5.42 -18.58
N GLU A 12 19.24 -5.36 -19.72
CA GLU A 12 18.70 -4.10 -20.24
C GLU A 12 17.44 -3.74 -19.48
N LEU A 13 17.50 -2.70 -18.66
CA LEU A 13 16.36 -2.08 -18.00
C LEU A 13 16.24 -0.65 -18.55
N GLU A 14 15.14 -0.35 -19.24
CA GLU A 14 14.83 0.97 -19.81
C GLU A 14 15.91 1.58 -20.73
N GLY A 15 16.68 0.71 -21.42
CA GLY A 15 17.72 1.14 -22.36
C GLY A 15 19.10 1.35 -21.73
N GLU A 16 19.27 1.12 -20.45
CA GLU A 16 20.56 1.08 -19.76
C GLU A 16 21.00 -0.36 -19.52
N THR A 17 22.25 -0.65 -19.86
CA THR A 17 22.86 -1.95 -19.62
C THR A 17 23.43 -1.96 -18.21
N VAL A 18 22.76 -2.62 -17.28
CA VAL A 18 23.29 -2.83 -15.91
C VAL A 18 24.25 -4.02 -15.96
N ASP A 19 25.52 -3.78 -15.66
CA ASP A 19 26.53 -4.84 -15.52
C ASP A 19 26.29 -5.63 -14.23
N LEU A 20 25.87 -6.87 -14.38
CA LEU A 20 25.65 -7.79 -13.28
C LEU A 20 26.83 -8.73 -13.03
N SER A 21 27.99 -8.44 -13.61
CA SER A 21 29.19 -9.29 -13.46
C SER A 21 29.67 -9.44 -12.02
N PHE A 22 29.34 -8.46 -11.14
CA PHE A 22 29.59 -8.53 -9.71
C PHE A 22 28.61 -9.48 -8.98
N ILE A 23 27.60 -10.00 -9.64
CA ILE A 23 26.44 -10.72 -9.06
C ILE A 23 26.64 -12.25 -9.04
N ARG A 24 27.73 -12.80 -9.57
CA ARG A 24 28.01 -14.24 -9.55
C ARG A 24 28.55 -14.79 -8.22
N GLY A 25 28.67 -13.93 -7.20
CA GLY A 25 29.10 -14.32 -5.85
C GLY A 25 27.90 -14.54 -4.92
N GLN A 26 28.10 -15.39 -3.91
CA GLN A 26 27.22 -15.43 -2.74
C GLN A 26 27.37 -14.09 -2.04
N PHE A 27 26.27 -13.33 -1.89
CA PHE A 27 26.31 -12.01 -1.26
C PHE A 27 26.33 -12.09 0.25
N THR A 28 27.12 -11.21 0.85
CA THR A 28 27.01 -10.90 2.28
C THR A 28 25.83 -9.94 2.51
N GLU A 29 25.29 -9.94 3.73
CA GLU A 29 24.24 -8.98 4.12
C GLU A 29 24.68 -7.52 3.83
N ALA A 30 25.94 -7.18 4.10
CA ALA A 30 26.48 -5.84 3.83
C ALA A 30 26.51 -5.47 2.33
N GLN A 31 26.84 -6.41 1.46
CA GLN A 31 26.83 -6.16 0.02
C GLN A 31 25.40 -5.95 -0.53
N LEU A 32 24.43 -6.71 -0.02
CA LEU A 32 23.01 -6.50 -0.36
C LEU A 32 22.51 -5.15 0.11
N GLU A 33 22.86 -4.76 1.35
CA GLU A 33 22.51 -3.47 1.93
C GLU A 33 23.07 -2.32 1.09
N GLU A 34 24.35 -2.36 0.70
CA GLU A 34 25.00 -1.35 -0.13
C GLU A 34 24.39 -1.26 -1.53
N ALA A 35 24.12 -2.39 -2.17
CA ALA A 35 23.45 -2.41 -3.48
C ALA A 35 22.07 -1.80 -3.45
N ILE A 36 21.28 -2.10 -2.41
CA ILE A 36 19.93 -1.54 -2.25
C ILE A 36 19.97 -0.04 -1.97
N ILE A 37 20.91 0.43 -1.14
CA ILE A 37 21.11 1.86 -0.89
C ILE A 37 21.43 2.58 -2.20
N SER A 38 22.32 2.04 -3.03
CA SER A 38 22.66 2.61 -4.33
C SER A 38 21.43 2.72 -5.24
N LEU A 39 20.59 1.68 -5.28
CA LEU A 39 19.35 1.68 -6.07
C LEU A 39 18.33 2.72 -5.59
N PHE A 40 18.24 2.96 -4.29
CA PHE A 40 17.40 4.03 -3.76
C PHE A 40 17.95 5.41 -4.11
N GLN A 41 19.28 5.60 -4.08
CA GLN A 41 19.91 6.85 -4.48
C GLN A 41 19.69 7.15 -5.97
N GLU A 42 19.73 6.13 -6.85
CA GLU A 42 19.36 6.25 -8.28
C GLU A 42 17.90 6.72 -8.48
N GLN A 43 17.04 6.58 -7.49
CA GLN A 43 15.64 7.02 -7.50
C GLN A 43 15.42 8.28 -6.63
N ASP A 44 16.46 9.10 -6.46
CA ASP A 44 16.42 10.37 -5.74
C ASP A 44 16.07 10.27 -4.24
N TYR A 45 16.29 9.09 -3.62
CA TYR A 45 16.21 8.98 -2.18
C TYR A 45 17.49 9.51 -1.51
N LYS A 46 17.34 10.30 -0.47
CA LYS A 46 18.48 10.70 0.36
C LYS A 46 18.92 9.52 1.23
N TYR A 47 20.19 9.21 1.21
CA TYR A 47 20.76 8.19 2.09
C TYR A 47 21.43 8.85 3.31
N VAL A 48 21.22 8.25 4.49
CA VAL A 48 21.88 8.63 5.74
C VAL A 48 22.22 7.38 6.54
N HIS A 49 23.44 7.31 7.06
CA HIS A 49 23.83 6.24 7.99
C HIS A 49 23.25 6.54 9.38
N GLY A 50 22.54 5.56 9.98
CA GLY A 50 21.80 5.77 11.23
C GLY A 50 22.63 6.25 12.42
N GLU A 51 23.90 5.87 12.48
CA GLU A 51 24.81 6.33 13.54
C GLU A 51 25.19 7.83 13.44
N THR A 52 24.99 8.44 12.27
CA THR A 52 25.26 9.89 12.08
C THR A 52 24.08 10.76 12.49
N ILE A 53 22.92 10.16 12.78
CA ILE A 53 21.72 10.88 13.20
C ILE A 53 21.78 11.10 14.72
N HIS A 54 21.88 12.37 15.13
CA HIS A 54 21.88 12.75 16.55
C HIS A 54 20.47 12.67 17.13
N ARG A 55 20.13 11.57 17.80
CA ARG A 55 18.83 11.33 18.45
C ARG A 55 18.95 10.35 19.60
N GLY A 56 17.98 10.32 20.49
CA GLY A 56 17.79 9.22 21.43
C GLY A 56 17.39 7.94 20.68
N PHE A 57 17.85 6.79 21.14
CA PHE A 57 17.50 5.50 20.51
C PHE A 57 16.00 5.13 20.67
N ASP A 58 15.28 5.81 21.53
CA ASP A 58 13.83 5.72 21.72
C ASP A 58 13.03 6.68 20.82
N GLU A 59 13.70 7.62 20.17
CA GLU A 59 13.10 8.55 19.19
C GLU A 59 13.08 7.88 17.81
N ILE A 60 11.88 7.69 17.29
CA ILE A 60 11.66 6.96 16.04
C ILE A 60 11.51 7.89 14.85
N LEU A 61 10.75 8.99 15.01
CA LEU A 61 10.52 9.95 13.95
C LEU A 61 11.75 10.81 13.69
N LEU A 62 12.09 11.04 12.44
CA LEU A 62 13.04 12.08 12.03
C LEU A 62 12.30 13.42 12.04
N LYS A 63 12.25 14.06 13.22
CA LYS A 63 11.40 15.23 13.46
C LYS A 63 11.78 16.40 12.58
N ASP A 64 13.05 16.57 12.26
CA ASP A 64 13.53 17.66 11.38
C ASP A 64 12.93 17.52 9.97
N ASP A 65 12.92 16.32 9.41
CA ASP A 65 12.32 16.07 8.10
C ASP A 65 10.80 16.31 8.12
N LEU A 66 10.13 15.88 9.20
CA LEU A 66 8.69 16.12 9.36
C LEU A 66 8.37 17.60 9.52
N GLN A 67 9.18 18.34 10.27
CA GLN A 67 9.03 19.79 10.42
C GLN A 67 9.26 20.53 9.10
N ILE A 68 10.28 20.13 8.32
CA ILE A 68 10.54 20.69 6.97
C ILE A 68 9.33 20.45 6.06
N TYR A 69 8.80 19.22 6.03
CA TYR A 69 7.62 18.92 5.24
C TYR A 69 6.40 19.77 5.66
N LEU A 70 6.12 19.83 6.97
CA LEU A 70 4.98 20.59 7.50
C LEU A 70 5.14 22.11 7.22
N ALA A 71 6.33 22.66 7.37
CA ALA A 71 6.59 24.08 7.09
C ALA A 71 6.39 24.41 5.60
N ASN A 72 6.80 23.51 4.70
CA ASN A 72 6.65 23.73 3.26
C ASN A 72 5.19 23.58 2.80
N HIS A 73 4.44 22.68 3.43
CA HIS A 73 3.07 22.34 3.01
C HIS A 73 2.01 23.20 3.72
N TYR A 74 2.29 23.59 4.96
CA TYR A 74 1.41 24.34 5.83
C TYR A 74 2.14 25.54 6.44
N PRO A 75 2.48 26.55 5.63
CA PRO A 75 3.30 27.70 6.07
C PRO A 75 2.64 28.52 7.18
N ASP A 76 1.33 28.41 7.35
CA ASP A 76 0.55 29.10 8.38
C ASP A 76 0.54 28.40 9.75
N LEU A 77 1.16 27.23 9.88
CA LEU A 77 1.25 26.54 11.17
C LEU A 77 2.19 27.29 12.12
N THR A 78 1.72 27.49 13.33
CA THR A 78 2.58 27.97 14.42
C THR A 78 3.50 26.85 14.92
N ALA A 79 4.59 27.19 15.60
CA ALA A 79 5.48 26.20 16.21
C ALA A 79 4.74 25.31 17.24
N ALA A 80 3.75 25.89 17.96
CA ALA A 80 2.92 25.14 18.91
C ALA A 80 2.01 24.12 18.17
N GLU A 81 1.39 24.54 17.08
CA GLU A 81 0.55 23.67 16.25
C GLU A 81 1.38 22.56 15.57
N THR A 82 2.56 22.87 15.04
CA THR A 82 3.50 21.87 14.50
C THR A 82 3.85 20.83 15.56
N LYS A 83 4.11 21.23 16.79
CA LYS A 83 4.36 20.31 17.90
C LYS A 83 3.14 19.42 18.19
N LYS A 84 1.91 19.96 18.15
CA LYS A 84 0.67 19.18 18.32
C LYS A 84 0.54 18.12 17.22
N VAL A 85 0.81 18.49 15.96
CA VAL A 85 0.78 17.57 14.82
C VAL A 85 1.75 16.40 15.02
N ILE A 86 3.01 16.68 15.38
CA ILE A 86 4.02 15.64 15.63
C ILE A 86 3.61 14.76 16.82
N SER A 87 3.20 15.37 17.94
CA SER A 87 2.79 14.64 19.13
C SER A 87 1.59 13.74 18.90
N ARG A 88 0.71 14.06 17.96
CA ARG A 88 -0.42 13.20 17.62
C ARG A 88 0.04 11.84 17.08
N LEU A 89 1.07 11.81 16.22
CA LEU A 89 1.69 10.54 15.76
C LEU A 89 2.40 9.81 16.89
N GLU A 90 3.16 10.53 17.72
CA GLU A 90 3.94 9.92 18.80
C GLU A 90 3.05 9.26 19.85
N ASN A 91 1.90 9.88 20.15
CA ASN A 91 1.00 9.48 21.22
C ASN A 91 0.13 8.26 20.89
N ILE A 92 0.08 7.79 19.64
CA ILE A 92 -0.59 6.52 19.34
C ILE A 92 0.14 5.40 20.08
N PRO A 93 -0.57 4.58 20.87
CA PRO A 93 0.05 3.48 21.60
C PRO A 93 0.72 2.46 20.66
N SER A 94 1.84 1.89 21.08
CA SER A 94 2.50 0.81 20.34
C SER A 94 2.12 -0.60 20.83
N ALA A 95 1.23 -0.70 21.79
CA ALA A 95 0.73 -1.96 22.34
C ALA A 95 -0.80 -1.86 22.58
N PRO A 96 -1.60 -2.81 22.08
CA PRO A 96 -1.22 -3.91 21.17
C PRO A 96 -0.72 -3.41 19.81
N LEU A 97 0.37 -4.01 19.31
CA LEU A 97 1.07 -3.48 18.12
C LEU A 97 0.16 -3.37 16.89
N TYR A 98 -0.70 -4.37 16.63
CA TYR A 98 -1.62 -4.33 15.48
C TYR A 98 -2.53 -3.11 15.51
N ILE A 99 -3.11 -2.81 16.67
CA ILE A 99 -3.99 -1.65 16.86
C ILE A 99 -3.19 -0.36 16.63
N GLY A 100 -2.05 -0.22 17.30
CA GLY A 100 -1.21 0.97 17.13
C GLY A 100 -0.72 1.17 15.69
N ASN A 101 -0.36 0.08 14.98
CA ASN A 101 0.06 0.15 13.59
C ASN A 101 -1.10 0.54 12.66
N SER A 102 -2.28 -0.08 12.82
CA SER A 102 -3.46 0.24 12.00
C SER A 102 -3.98 1.67 12.24
N GLU A 103 -3.99 2.14 13.51
CA GLU A 103 -4.36 3.53 13.84
C GLU A 103 -3.34 4.53 13.29
N THR A 104 -2.04 4.20 13.37
CA THR A 104 -0.99 5.03 12.78
C THR A 104 -1.11 5.07 11.26
N PHE A 105 -1.38 3.93 10.63
CA PHE A 105 -1.61 3.86 9.18
C PHE A 105 -2.78 4.74 8.76
N LEU A 106 -3.91 4.65 9.44
CA LEU A 106 -5.09 5.47 9.14
C LEU A 106 -4.79 6.96 9.30
N LEU A 107 -4.14 7.34 10.41
CA LEU A 107 -3.76 8.74 10.63
C LEU A 107 -2.82 9.27 9.55
N VAL A 108 -1.87 8.46 9.09
CA VAL A 108 -0.94 8.83 8.02
C VAL A 108 -1.62 8.87 6.66
N ASN A 109 -2.57 7.95 6.40
CA ASN A 109 -3.27 7.82 5.13
C ASN A 109 -4.38 8.87 4.95
N GLU A 110 -5.14 9.15 6.01
CA GLU A 110 -6.34 10.00 5.96
C GLU A 110 -6.08 11.41 6.50
N GLY A 111 -5.01 11.60 7.26
CA GLY A 111 -4.78 12.87 7.95
C GLY A 111 -5.75 13.11 9.09
N PHE A 112 -5.88 14.37 9.49
CA PHE A 112 -6.84 14.81 10.51
C PHE A 112 -7.07 16.31 10.46
N ASP A 113 -8.20 16.76 11.02
CA ASP A 113 -8.52 18.17 11.15
C ASP A 113 -7.91 18.75 12.44
N LEU A 114 -6.94 19.64 12.27
CA LEU A 114 -6.31 20.38 13.36
C LEU A 114 -7.16 21.59 13.72
N VAL A 115 -7.66 21.63 14.95
CA VAL A 115 -8.26 22.84 15.51
C VAL A 115 -7.14 23.84 15.76
N ARG A 116 -7.28 25.03 15.18
CA ARG A 116 -6.26 26.09 15.23
C ARG A 116 -6.21 26.74 16.62
N ASP A 117 -5.01 27.18 17.01
CA ASP A 117 -4.81 27.92 18.27
C ASP A 117 -5.46 29.30 18.22
N ASP A 118 -5.59 29.91 17.05
CA ASP A 118 -6.32 31.14 16.78
C ASP A 118 -7.79 30.80 16.50
N PRO A 119 -8.74 31.18 17.38
CA PRO A 119 -10.16 30.87 17.21
C PRO A 119 -10.82 31.52 15.99
N SER A 120 -10.15 32.51 15.36
CA SER A 120 -10.65 33.12 14.12
C SER A 120 -10.37 32.30 12.88
N LYS A 121 -9.48 31.28 12.97
CA LYS A 121 -9.13 30.40 11.87
C LYS A 121 -9.99 29.13 11.89
N ILE A 122 -10.41 28.68 10.72
CA ILE A 122 -11.07 27.39 10.54
C ILE A 122 -10.08 26.25 10.79
N ALA A 123 -10.59 25.07 11.12
CA ALA A 123 -9.79 23.85 11.24
C ALA A 123 -9.01 23.60 9.93
N LEU A 124 -7.78 23.12 10.07
CA LEU A 124 -6.89 22.84 8.94
C LEU A 124 -6.70 21.33 8.83
N HIS A 125 -7.01 20.78 7.66
CA HIS A 125 -6.73 19.37 7.39
C HIS A 125 -5.23 19.14 7.21
N ILE A 126 -4.65 18.25 8.02
CA ILE A 126 -3.23 17.92 8.02
C ILE A 126 -3.03 16.53 7.45
N ASN A 127 -2.28 16.44 6.36
CA ASN A 127 -1.78 15.20 5.79
C ASN A 127 -0.29 15.03 6.13
N TYR A 128 0.10 13.84 6.58
CA TYR A 128 1.50 13.53 6.89
C TYR A 128 2.30 13.11 5.65
N ILE A 129 1.62 12.70 4.59
CA ILE A 129 2.18 12.39 3.27
C ILE A 129 1.36 13.13 2.21
N ASN A 130 2.04 13.77 1.26
CA ASN A 130 1.39 14.31 0.09
C ASN A 130 1.21 13.19 -0.93
N PHE A 131 -0.02 12.70 -1.04
CA PHE A 131 -0.39 11.62 -1.95
C PHE A 131 -0.68 12.10 -3.37
N GLU A 132 -0.99 13.37 -3.55
CA GLU A 132 -1.33 13.94 -4.87
C GLU A 132 -0.11 14.41 -5.64
N GLU A 133 0.90 14.92 -4.91
CA GLU A 133 2.16 15.38 -5.47
C GLU A 133 3.32 14.67 -4.76
N PRO A 134 3.65 13.41 -5.14
CA PRO A 134 4.65 12.59 -4.44
C PRO A 134 6.02 13.26 -4.32
N ASP A 135 6.43 14.06 -5.33
CA ASP A 135 7.68 14.81 -5.37
C ASP A 135 7.80 15.91 -4.29
N LYS A 136 6.71 16.28 -3.65
CA LYS A 136 6.69 17.24 -2.52
C LYS A 136 7.02 16.58 -1.17
N ASN A 137 7.19 15.28 -1.12
CA ASN A 137 7.59 14.57 0.09
C ASN A 137 9.12 14.53 0.24
N VAL A 138 9.58 14.34 1.47
CA VAL A 138 11.00 14.09 1.78
C VAL A 138 11.21 12.58 1.88
N PHE A 139 11.92 12.02 0.90
CA PHE A 139 12.24 10.59 0.87
C PHE A 139 13.66 10.33 1.37
N LYS A 140 13.78 9.39 2.30
CA LYS A 140 15.08 9.05 2.89
C LYS A 140 15.17 7.54 3.17
N VAL A 141 16.33 6.96 2.94
CA VAL A 141 16.67 5.63 3.42
C VAL A 141 17.77 5.71 4.47
N VAL A 142 17.60 4.96 5.54
CA VAL A 142 18.51 4.93 6.68
C VAL A 142 18.85 3.49 7.01
N ASN A 143 20.13 3.15 6.95
CA ASN A 143 20.62 1.87 7.41
C ASN A 143 21.12 1.96 8.85
N GLN A 144 21.31 0.83 9.49
CA GLN A 144 21.92 0.73 10.83
C GLN A 144 21.25 1.66 11.87
N PHE A 145 19.93 1.82 11.79
CA PHE A 145 19.14 2.67 12.68
C PHE A 145 18.88 1.95 14.01
N SER A 146 19.67 2.28 15.03
CA SER A 146 19.54 1.67 16.35
C SER A 146 18.28 2.13 17.09
N VAL A 147 17.49 1.21 17.62
CA VAL A 147 16.26 1.47 18.36
C VAL A 147 16.30 0.76 19.71
N GLN A 148 16.09 1.50 20.78
CA GLN A 148 15.97 0.98 22.14
C GLN A 148 14.49 0.79 22.49
N GLY A 149 14.10 -0.45 22.64
CA GLY A 149 12.84 -0.88 23.24
C GLY A 149 13.13 -1.82 24.39
N ASP A 150 12.45 -2.97 24.47
CA ASP A 150 12.75 -4.01 25.45
C ASP A 150 14.19 -4.55 25.27
N ARG A 151 14.65 -4.56 24.03
CA ARG A 151 16.02 -4.83 23.64
C ARG A 151 16.47 -3.82 22.59
N LEU A 152 17.76 -3.52 22.57
CA LEU A 152 18.37 -2.76 21.48
C LEU A 152 18.31 -3.60 20.20
N ARG A 153 17.70 -3.03 19.14
CA ARG A 153 17.62 -3.63 17.82
C ARG A 153 18.09 -2.65 16.77
N ARG A 154 18.54 -3.18 15.65
CA ARG A 154 19.07 -2.41 14.55
C ARG A 154 18.64 -3.06 13.23
N PRO A 155 17.49 -2.65 12.65
CA PRO A 155 17.08 -3.07 11.31
C PRO A 155 18.14 -2.72 10.26
N ASP A 156 18.26 -3.57 9.25
CA ASP A 156 19.26 -3.37 8.20
C ASP A 156 19.01 -2.08 7.42
N LEU A 157 17.75 -1.82 7.01
CA LEU A 157 17.38 -0.61 6.31
C LEU A 157 15.95 -0.18 6.64
N LEU A 158 15.73 1.11 6.78
CA LEU A 158 14.41 1.74 6.93
C LEU A 158 14.19 2.76 5.81
N LEU A 159 12.98 2.80 5.27
CA LEU A 159 12.54 3.83 4.35
C LEU A 159 11.65 4.83 5.09
N PHE A 160 12.02 6.10 5.02
CA PHE A 160 11.29 7.21 5.62
C PHE A 160 10.63 8.06 4.54
N ILE A 161 9.40 8.46 4.81
CA ILE A 161 8.68 9.51 4.06
C ILE A 161 8.34 10.61 5.08
N ASN A 162 8.79 11.82 4.84
CA ASN A 162 8.59 12.97 5.73
C ASN A 162 8.99 12.68 7.19
N GLY A 163 10.06 11.92 7.38
CA GLY A 163 10.54 11.54 8.71
C GLY A 163 9.78 10.40 9.39
N ILE A 164 8.79 9.77 8.72
CA ILE A 164 8.03 8.61 9.21
C ILE A 164 8.61 7.34 8.59
N PRO A 165 9.04 6.32 9.37
CA PRO A 165 9.62 5.08 8.84
C PRO A 165 8.53 4.14 8.34
N VAL A 166 8.14 4.24 7.07
CA VAL A 166 6.98 3.53 6.48
C VAL A 166 7.29 2.10 6.05
N ALA A 167 8.58 1.76 5.86
CA ALA A 167 8.97 0.41 5.47
C ALA A 167 10.26 -0.04 6.17
N VAL A 168 10.32 -1.33 6.50
CA VAL A 168 11.49 -2.01 7.09
C VAL A 168 12.00 -3.10 6.15
N PHE A 169 13.31 -3.19 6.01
CA PHE A 169 13.99 -4.18 5.19
C PHE A 169 14.91 -5.00 6.09
N GLU A 170 14.91 -6.30 5.87
CA GLU A 170 15.78 -7.24 6.56
C GLU A 170 16.42 -8.18 5.55
N PHE A 171 17.74 -8.30 5.63
CA PHE A 171 18.56 -9.08 4.72
C PHE A 171 19.17 -10.27 5.42
N LYS A 172 19.33 -11.34 4.69
CA LYS A 172 20.06 -12.52 5.15
C LYS A 172 21.11 -12.90 4.10
N SER A 173 22.22 -13.42 4.58
CA SER A 173 23.28 -13.89 3.70
C SER A 173 22.96 -15.28 3.16
N ALA A 174 22.92 -15.44 1.85
CA ALA A 174 22.85 -16.76 1.21
C ALA A 174 24.10 -17.63 1.44
N ILE A 175 25.19 -17.05 2.01
CA ILE A 175 26.45 -17.74 2.29
C ILE A 175 26.38 -18.55 3.59
N LYS A 176 25.57 -18.11 4.55
CA LYS A 176 25.46 -18.77 5.85
C LYS A 176 24.61 -20.03 5.69
N GLU A 177 25.23 -21.19 5.89
CA GLU A 177 24.50 -22.45 6.02
C GLU A 177 23.44 -22.32 7.13
N ASN A 178 22.20 -22.76 6.84
CA ASN A 178 21.04 -22.72 7.73
C ASN A 178 20.39 -21.34 7.98
N THR A 179 20.70 -20.31 7.19
CA THR A 179 19.98 -19.03 7.25
C THR A 179 19.15 -18.85 5.97
N THR A 180 17.86 -18.56 6.12
CA THR A 180 16.92 -18.46 5.03
C THR A 180 16.17 -17.11 5.04
N ILE A 181 15.50 -16.80 3.96
CA ILE A 181 14.60 -15.64 3.89
C ILE A 181 13.48 -15.71 4.96
N TYR A 182 13.14 -16.92 5.45
CA TYR A 182 12.18 -17.11 6.54
C TYR A 182 12.70 -16.50 7.86
N ASP A 183 14.01 -16.59 8.11
CA ASP A 183 14.62 -15.99 9.33
C ASP A 183 14.51 -14.45 9.31
N ALA A 184 14.57 -13.84 8.11
CA ALA A 184 14.32 -12.41 7.96
C ALA A 184 12.85 -12.04 8.29
N TRP A 185 11.90 -12.85 7.80
CA TRP A 185 10.50 -12.70 8.15
C TRP A 185 10.25 -12.84 9.65
N GLU A 186 10.79 -13.87 10.27
CA GLU A 186 10.68 -14.10 11.74
C GLU A 186 11.30 -12.94 12.53
N GLN A 187 12.41 -12.39 12.04
CA GLN A 187 13.08 -11.24 12.66
C GLN A 187 12.19 -10.01 12.69
N ILE A 188 11.54 -9.68 11.58
CA ILE A 188 10.62 -8.54 11.49
C ILE A 188 9.34 -8.80 12.30
N THR A 189 8.64 -9.91 11.98
CA THR A 189 7.27 -10.12 12.45
C THR A 189 7.18 -10.58 13.90
N ILE A 190 8.22 -11.23 14.41
CA ILE A 190 8.24 -11.76 15.78
C ILE A 190 9.19 -10.94 16.67
N ARG A 191 10.48 -10.86 16.27
CA ARG A 191 11.51 -10.29 17.15
C ARG A 191 11.39 -8.77 17.24
N TYR A 192 11.31 -8.04 16.12
CA TYR A 192 11.16 -6.58 16.13
C TYR A 192 9.79 -6.15 16.66
N SER A 193 8.73 -6.86 16.31
CA SER A 193 7.39 -6.61 16.84
C SER A 193 7.29 -6.72 18.36
N ARG A 194 8.05 -7.63 18.96
CA ARG A 194 8.15 -7.76 20.43
C ARG A 194 9.09 -6.72 21.04
N ASP A 195 10.31 -6.58 20.48
CA ASP A 195 11.42 -5.88 21.15
C ASP A 195 11.41 -4.36 20.88
N ILE A 196 10.90 -3.91 19.72
CA ILE A 196 10.87 -2.50 19.31
C ILE A 196 9.51 -2.08 18.73
N PRO A 197 8.39 -2.33 19.43
CA PRO A 197 7.05 -2.04 18.92
C PRO A 197 6.83 -0.55 18.59
N LYS A 198 7.57 0.36 19.25
CA LYS A 198 7.52 1.80 18.95
C LYS A 198 7.94 2.13 17.51
N LEU A 199 8.93 1.40 16.95
CA LEU A 199 9.27 1.52 15.53
C LEU A 199 8.22 0.83 14.66
N MET A 200 7.87 -0.41 15.02
CA MET A 200 7.04 -1.26 14.20
C MET A 200 5.62 -0.73 13.99
N LYS A 201 5.11 0.13 14.89
CA LYS A 201 3.81 0.79 14.67
C LYS A 201 3.78 1.73 13.46
N TYR A 202 4.93 2.18 12.97
CA TYR A 202 5.04 3.03 11.77
C TYR A 202 5.38 2.24 10.51
N CYS A 203 5.91 1.00 10.63
CA CYS A 203 6.30 0.19 9.48
C CYS A 203 5.07 -0.49 8.87
N PHE A 204 4.53 0.05 7.80
CA PHE A 204 3.36 -0.50 7.10
C PHE A 204 3.76 -1.55 6.07
N LEU A 205 4.96 -1.42 5.53
CA LEU A 205 5.55 -2.34 4.57
C LEU A 205 6.78 -3.01 5.17
N SER A 206 7.02 -4.25 4.76
CA SER A 206 8.22 -5.00 5.12
C SER A 206 8.74 -5.78 3.94
N VAL A 207 10.06 -5.79 3.78
CA VAL A 207 10.77 -6.48 2.70
C VAL A 207 11.80 -7.41 3.31
N ILE A 208 11.82 -8.62 2.81
CA ILE A 208 12.78 -9.67 3.19
C ILE A 208 13.54 -10.13 1.96
N SER A 209 14.87 -10.31 2.09
CA SER A 209 15.69 -10.77 0.96
C SER A 209 16.91 -11.57 1.44
N ASP A 210 17.29 -12.59 0.67
CA ASP A 210 18.56 -13.29 0.75
C ASP A 210 19.43 -13.06 -0.50
N GLY A 211 19.02 -12.10 -1.35
CA GLY A 211 19.64 -11.81 -2.63
C GLY A 211 19.14 -12.68 -3.79
N ALA A 212 18.79 -13.94 -3.53
CA ALA A 212 18.20 -14.84 -4.54
C ALA A 212 16.67 -14.74 -4.52
N ASN A 213 16.08 -14.60 -3.34
CA ASN A 213 14.65 -14.47 -3.13
C ASN A 213 14.39 -13.13 -2.46
N THR A 214 13.44 -12.38 -3.00
CA THR A 214 13.00 -11.11 -2.44
C THR A 214 11.48 -11.07 -2.40
N LYS A 215 10.93 -10.80 -1.23
CA LYS A 215 9.48 -10.76 -1.02
C LYS A 215 9.11 -9.57 -0.14
N MET A 216 7.89 -9.07 -0.31
CA MET A 216 7.31 -8.00 0.51
C MET A 216 5.93 -8.37 1.05
N GLY A 217 5.56 -7.72 2.11
CA GLY A 217 4.28 -7.80 2.78
C GLY A 217 4.15 -6.67 3.80
N SER A 218 3.27 -6.84 4.76
CA SER A 218 3.22 -6.03 5.97
C SER A 218 3.84 -6.79 7.15
N VAL A 219 4.04 -6.11 8.26
CA VAL A 219 4.48 -6.73 9.52
C VAL A 219 3.50 -7.83 10.01
N PHE A 220 2.23 -7.75 9.58
CA PHE A 220 1.17 -8.71 9.96
C PHE A 220 0.81 -9.68 8.83
N THR A 221 1.60 -9.75 7.79
CA THR A 221 1.40 -10.71 6.70
C THR A 221 2.06 -12.05 7.06
N PRO A 222 1.33 -13.19 7.07
CA PRO A 222 1.94 -14.51 7.20
C PRO A 222 2.96 -14.78 6.08
N TYR A 223 3.99 -15.58 6.37
CA TYR A 223 5.10 -15.81 5.45
C TYR A 223 4.67 -16.31 4.06
N GLU A 224 3.69 -17.20 4.01
CA GLU A 224 3.14 -17.77 2.78
C GLU A 224 2.47 -16.75 1.87
N TYR A 225 2.11 -15.58 2.40
CA TYR A 225 1.49 -14.50 1.64
C TYR A 225 2.46 -13.37 1.30
N TYR A 226 3.71 -13.42 1.77
CA TYR A 226 4.74 -12.54 1.26
C TYR A 226 4.99 -12.84 -0.20
N TYR A 227 5.00 -11.81 -1.04
CA TYR A 227 5.03 -11.96 -2.48
C TYR A 227 6.16 -11.15 -3.12
N ALA A 228 6.79 -11.74 -4.14
CA ALA A 228 7.82 -11.06 -4.92
C ALA A 228 7.18 -10.00 -5.83
N TRP A 229 7.84 -8.86 -5.96
CA TRP A 229 7.46 -7.83 -6.93
C TRP A 229 8.38 -7.92 -8.15
N ASN A 230 7.95 -8.61 -9.19
CA ASN A 230 8.82 -9.07 -10.29
C ASN A 230 8.62 -8.28 -11.58
N LYS A 231 8.03 -7.08 -11.53
CA LYS A 231 7.86 -6.21 -12.70
C LYS A 231 7.95 -4.73 -12.30
N ILE A 232 8.64 -3.95 -13.12
CA ILE A 232 8.61 -2.48 -13.00
C ILE A 232 7.36 -1.94 -13.69
N ASN A 233 7.00 -2.47 -14.87
CA ASN A 233 5.79 -2.11 -15.59
C ASN A 233 5.03 -3.35 -16.11
N GLU A 234 3.86 -3.15 -16.72
CA GLU A 234 2.97 -4.23 -17.16
C GLU A 234 3.57 -5.12 -18.27
N THR A 235 4.42 -4.56 -19.11
CA THR A 235 4.88 -5.19 -20.36
C THR A 235 6.17 -6.01 -20.19
N GLU A 236 6.87 -5.85 -19.07
CA GLU A 236 8.12 -6.54 -18.81
C GLU A 236 7.95 -8.03 -18.52
N LYS A 237 9.01 -8.78 -18.80
CA LYS A 237 9.11 -10.17 -18.38
C LYS A 237 9.32 -10.24 -16.87
N VAL A 238 8.85 -11.31 -16.26
CA VAL A 238 9.05 -11.58 -14.83
C VAL A 238 10.54 -11.75 -14.53
N SER A 239 11.03 -10.99 -13.55
CA SER A 239 12.41 -11.06 -13.06
C SER A 239 12.55 -12.14 -11.99
N ASN A 240 13.71 -12.81 -11.95
CA ASN A 240 14.05 -13.84 -10.96
C ASN A 240 15.43 -13.61 -10.37
N GLY A 241 15.70 -14.22 -9.23
CA GLY A 241 16.98 -14.09 -8.55
C GLY A 241 17.27 -12.65 -8.13
N ILE A 242 18.50 -12.19 -8.26
CA ILE A 242 18.88 -10.85 -7.85
C ILE A 242 18.23 -9.75 -8.68
N ALA A 243 17.91 -10.01 -9.95
CA ALA A 243 17.14 -9.10 -10.78
C ALA A 243 15.74 -8.83 -10.17
N ALA A 244 15.20 -9.78 -9.41
CA ALA A 244 13.95 -9.57 -8.68
C ALA A 244 14.07 -8.52 -7.56
N LEU A 245 15.23 -8.44 -6.89
CA LEU A 245 15.49 -7.40 -5.91
C LEU A 245 15.53 -6.02 -6.56
N LEU A 246 16.30 -5.87 -7.65
CA LEU A 246 16.36 -4.64 -8.44
C LEU A 246 14.98 -4.22 -8.93
N THR A 247 14.23 -5.19 -9.47
CA THR A 247 12.88 -4.97 -9.98
C THR A 247 11.91 -4.57 -8.86
N MET A 248 12.04 -5.16 -7.66
CA MET A 248 11.21 -4.77 -6.52
C MET A 248 11.50 -3.32 -6.11
N ILE A 249 12.77 -2.93 -5.99
CA ILE A 249 13.12 -1.56 -5.58
C ILE A 249 12.64 -0.55 -6.63
N LYS A 250 12.92 -0.75 -7.91
CA LYS A 250 12.43 0.12 -8.99
C LYS A 250 10.92 0.01 -9.20
N GLY A 251 10.36 -1.16 -8.98
CA GLY A 251 8.95 -1.47 -9.27
C GLY A 251 7.96 -1.10 -8.16
N ALA A 252 8.27 -1.37 -6.89
CA ALA A 252 7.37 -1.09 -5.76
C ALA A 252 7.77 0.17 -4.99
N PHE A 253 9.04 0.53 -5.00
CA PHE A 253 9.61 1.59 -4.18
C PHE A 253 10.11 2.80 -4.98
N SER A 254 9.70 3.00 -6.24
CA SER A 254 9.80 4.35 -6.81
C SER A 254 8.92 5.31 -6.00
N GLN A 255 9.32 6.57 -5.87
CA GLN A 255 8.64 7.55 -5.01
C GLN A 255 7.13 7.61 -5.26
N GLU A 256 6.72 7.69 -6.52
CA GLU A 256 5.30 7.71 -6.90
C GLU A 256 4.58 6.41 -6.53
N ARG A 257 5.25 5.25 -6.72
CA ARG A 257 4.59 3.97 -6.54
C ARG A 257 4.46 3.56 -5.08
N VAL A 258 5.47 3.81 -4.24
CA VAL A 258 5.36 3.55 -2.81
C VAL A 258 4.28 4.42 -2.18
N VAL A 259 4.15 5.68 -2.62
CA VAL A 259 3.08 6.58 -2.20
C VAL A 259 1.72 6.05 -2.64
N ALA A 260 1.58 5.61 -3.90
CA ALA A 260 0.34 5.00 -4.41
C ALA A 260 -0.01 3.69 -3.67
N ILE A 261 0.98 2.85 -3.37
CA ILE A 261 0.78 1.61 -2.59
C ILE A 261 0.26 1.95 -1.19
N LEU A 262 0.88 2.86 -0.49
CA LEU A 262 0.45 3.28 0.86
C LEU A 262 -0.95 3.89 0.82
N ARG A 263 -1.28 4.67 -0.20
CA ARG A 263 -2.57 5.34 -0.31
C ARG A 263 -3.73 4.38 -0.53
N ASP A 264 -3.59 3.42 -1.46
CA ASP A 264 -4.73 2.67 -1.99
C ASP A 264 -4.57 1.15 -1.96
N PHE A 265 -3.39 0.61 -1.66
CA PHE A 265 -3.09 -0.81 -1.84
C PHE A 265 -2.58 -1.51 -0.59
N VAL A 266 -2.77 -0.88 0.56
CA VAL A 266 -2.62 -1.50 1.90
C VAL A 266 -3.99 -1.52 2.56
N TYR A 267 -4.43 -2.69 3.01
CA TYR A 267 -5.76 -2.92 3.55
C TYR A 267 -5.70 -3.55 4.95
N TYR A 268 -6.37 -2.92 5.90
CA TYR A 268 -6.62 -3.45 7.25
C TYR A 268 -8.10 -3.76 7.37
N PRO A 269 -8.50 -5.04 7.61
CA PRO A 269 -9.90 -5.39 7.82
C PRO A 269 -10.50 -4.67 9.03
N ASP A 270 -11.79 -4.29 8.92
CA ASP A 270 -12.55 -3.71 10.03
C ASP A 270 -12.91 -4.75 11.11
N ASP A 271 -12.64 -6.04 10.84
CA ASP A 271 -12.85 -7.14 11.76
C ASP A 271 -11.76 -7.19 12.83
N ALA A 272 -12.08 -6.78 14.04
CA ALA A 272 -11.17 -6.74 15.18
C ALA A 272 -10.58 -8.13 15.57
N THR A 273 -11.16 -9.23 15.07
CA THR A 273 -10.65 -10.59 15.32
C THR A 273 -9.51 -10.97 14.38
N LYS A 274 -9.32 -10.23 13.27
CA LYS A 274 -8.31 -10.50 12.27
C LYS A 274 -7.08 -9.62 12.49
N VAL A 275 -5.97 -10.21 12.90
CA VAL A 275 -4.67 -9.53 13.06
C VAL A 275 -3.88 -9.71 11.77
N ILE A 276 -4.35 -9.10 10.69
CA ILE A 276 -3.73 -9.15 9.37
C ILE A 276 -3.75 -7.78 8.70
N ALA A 277 -2.73 -7.50 7.91
CA ALA A 277 -2.74 -6.39 6.97
C ALA A 277 -2.33 -6.91 5.59
N ILE A 278 -3.08 -6.53 4.58
CA ILE A 278 -2.92 -7.02 3.21
C ILE A 278 -2.22 -5.94 2.39
N VAL A 279 -1.12 -6.30 1.75
CA VAL A 279 -0.45 -5.48 0.74
C VAL A 279 -0.72 -6.08 -0.63
N ALA A 280 -1.15 -5.26 -1.58
CA ALA A 280 -1.41 -5.73 -2.93
C ALA A 280 -0.17 -6.34 -3.57
N ARG A 281 -0.35 -7.46 -4.26
CA ARG A 281 0.67 -8.05 -5.12
C ARG A 281 0.76 -7.26 -6.42
N TYR A 282 1.94 -7.24 -7.08
CA TYR A 282 2.09 -6.49 -8.33
C TYR A 282 1.01 -6.78 -9.40
N PRO A 283 0.51 -8.03 -9.59
CA PRO A 283 -0.54 -8.27 -10.57
C PRO A 283 -1.87 -7.60 -10.18
N GLN A 284 -2.18 -7.54 -8.87
CA GLN A 284 -3.38 -6.87 -8.36
C GLN A 284 -3.27 -5.36 -8.52
N PHE A 285 -2.09 -4.79 -8.20
CA PHE A 285 -1.80 -3.37 -8.37
C PHE A 285 -1.99 -2.92 -9.81
N PHE A 286 -1.28 -3.56 -10.75
CA PHE A 286 -1.38 -3.21 -12.17
C PHE A 286 -2.78 -3.46 -12.74
N ALA A 287 -3.43 -4.58 -12.37
CA ALA A 287 -4.77 -4.88 -12.85
C ALA A 287 -5.79 -3.83 -12.39
N ALA A 288 -5.78 -3.47 -11.10
CA ALA A 288 -6.71 -2.48 -10.56
C ALA A 288 -6.51 -1.10 -11.21
N GLN A 289 -5.25 -0.66 -11.36
CA GLN A 289 -4.95 0.62 -12.02
C GLN A 289 -5.35 0.63 -13.50
N LYS A 290 -5.06 -0.44 -14.22
CA LYS A 290 -5.42 -0.55 -15.63
C LYS A 290 -6.94 -0.59 -15.83
N MET A 291 -7.64 -1.34 -15.01
CA MET A 291 -9.10 -1.38 -15.05
C MET A 291 -9.72 -0.03 -14.69
N PHE A 292 -9.20 0.64 -13.65
CA PHE A 292 -9.63 1.99 -13.28
C PHE A 292 -9.49 2.96 -14.45
N LYS A 293 -8.31 2.99 -15.09
CA LYS A 293 -8.07 3.83 -16.27
C LYS A 293 -9.01 3.47 -17.42
N ASN A 294 -9.17 2.17 -17.71
CA ASN A 294 -10.02 1.72 -18.80
C ASN A 294 -11.50 2.08 -18.57
N ILE A 295 -12.01 1.92 -17.34
CA ILE A 295 -13.37 2.34 -16.98
C ILE A 295 -13.54 3.85 -17.20
N LYS A 296 -12.58 4.65 -16.73
CA LYS A 296 -12.58 6.10 -16.92
C LYS A 296 -12.62 6.49 -18.39
N ASP A 297 -11.75 5.90 -19.20
CA ASP A 297 -11.63 6.21 -20.64
C ASP A 297 -12.91 5.81 -21.43
N HIS A 298 -13.70 4.84 -20.92
CA HIS A 298 -14.92 4.34 -21.56
C HIS A 298 -16.22 4.80 -20.90
N LEU A 299 -16.13 5.71 -19.93
CA LEU A 299 -17.31 6.20 -19.20
C LEU A 299 -18.25 6.99 -20.13
N LYS A 300 -19.55 6.74 -20.03
CA LYS A 300 -20.55 7.52 -20.75
C LYS A 300 -20.64 8.96 -20.20
N PRO A 301 -21.02 9.96 -21.02
CA PRO A 301 -21.51 9.85 -22.41
C PRO A 301 -20.39 9.77 -23.46
N ASN A 302 -19.12 10.01 -23.12
CA ASN A 302 -18.03 10.12 -24.09
C ASN A 302 -17.48 8.76 -24.54
N GLY A 303 -17.61 7.72 -23.70
CA GLY A 303 -17.20 6.35 -23.99
C GLY A 303 -18.37 5.41 -24.29
N ASP A 304 -18.05 4.16 -24.58
CA ASP A 304 -19.04 3.12 -24.91
C ASP A 304 -19.69 2.43 -23.67
N GLY A 305 -19.23 2.78 -22.46
CA GLY A 305 -19.69 2.21 -21.20
C GLY A 305 -19.12 0.83 -20.89
N LYS A 306 -18.09 0.35 -21.62
CA LYS A 306 -17.49 -0.99 -21.42
C LYS A 306 -16.19 -0.88 -20.64
N GLY A 307 -16.23 -1.30 -19.37
CA GLY A 307 -15.08 -1.24 -18.48
C GLY A 307 -13.96 -2.24 -18.77
N GLY A 308 -14.25 -3.36 -19.44
CA GLY A 308 -13.26 -4.37 -19.80
C GLY A 308 -13.38 -5.67 -18.99
N THR A 309 -12.44 -6.58 -19.23
CA THR A 309 -12.36 -7.89 -18.56
C THR A 309 -10.97 -8.11 -17.98
N TYR A 310 -10.93 -8.55 -16.72
CA TYR A 310 -9.71 -9.00 -16.06
C TYR A 310 -9.69 -10.54 -16.00
N PHE A 311 -8.66 -11.14 -16.57
CA PHE A 311 -8.41 -12.57 -16.48
C PHE A 311 -7.23 -12.82 -15.53
N GLY A 312 -7.48 -13.58 -14.46
CA GLY A 312 -6.45 -13.96 -13.48
C GLY A 312 -6.54 -15.45 -13.15
N ALA A 313 -5.39 -16.09 -12.91
CA ALA A 313 -5.32 -17.48 -12.50
C ALA A 313 -6.10 -17.74 -11.20
N THR A 314 -6.53 -18.98 -10.97
CA THR A 314 -7.16 -19.38 -9.71
C THR A 314 -6.17 -19.17 -8.56
N GLY A 315 -6.65 -18.61 -7.44
CA GLY A 315 -5.83 -18.34 -6.27
C GLY A 315 -4.94 -17.07 -6.36
N CYS A 316 -4.99 -16.29 -7.47
CA CYS A 316 -4.21 -15.05 -7.59
C CYS A 316 -4.77 -13.87 -6.76
N GLY A 317 -5.89 -14.05 -6.06
CA GLY A 317 -6.51 -13.01 -5.22
C GLY A 317 -7.38 -12.02 -6.00
N LYS A 318 -8.17 -12.50 -6.97
CA LYS A 318 -9.11 -11.67 -7.77
C LYS A 318 -10.05 -10.84 -6.92
N THR A 319 -10.54 -11.37 -5.81
CA THR A 319 -11.45 -10.66 -4.89
C THR A 319 -10.77 -9.43 -4.28
N TYR A 320 -9.49 -9.53 -3.92
CA TYR A 320 -8.72 -8.36 -3.49
C TYR A 320 -8.48 -7.36 -4.64
N THR A 321 -8.31 -7.85 -5.88
CA THR A 321 -8.23 -6.93 -7.05
C THR A 321 -9.52 -6.14 -7.22
N MET A 322 -10.68 -6.77 -7.02
CA MET A 322 -11.98 -6.07 -7.03
C MET A 322 -12.06 -5.05 -5.90
N LEU A 323 -11.63 -5.40 -4.68
CA LEU A 323 -11.62 -4.48 -3.56
C LEU A 323 -10.73 -3.25 -3.82
N PHE A 324 -9.51 -3.45 -4.32
CA PHE A 324 -8.60 -2.34 -4.67
C PHE A 324 -9.19 -1.46 -5.79
N LEU A 325 -9.78 -2.07 -6.82
CA LEU A 325 -10.48 -1.32 -7.87
C LEU A 325 -11.64 -0.52 -7.31
N SER A 326 -12.45 -1.11 -6.42
CA SER A 326 -13.57 -0.41 -5.77
C SER A 326 -13.11 0.80 -4.97
N ARG A 327 -11.97 0.70 -4.25
CA ARG A 327 -11.38 1.86 -3.57
C ARG A 327 -10.97 2.95 -4.55
N LEU A 328 -10.32 2.60 -5.66
CA LEU A 328 -9.95 3.58 -6.68
C LEU A 328 -11.19 4.28 -7.25
N LEU A 329 -12.25 3.54 -7.58
CA LEU A 329 -13.50 4.09 -8.11
C LEU A 329 -14.23 4.98 -7.08
N ALA A 330 -14.22 4.61 -5.81
CA ALA A 330 -14.90 5.36 -4.75
C ALA A 330 -14.17 6.66 -4.37
N LEU A 331 -12.82 6.68 -4.40
CA LEU A 331 -12.04 7.73 -3.79
C LEU A 331 -11.18 8.54 -4.75
N ARG A 332 -10.86 7.97 -5.93
CA ARG A 332 -10.01 8.67 -6.91
C ARG A 332 -10.85 9.27 -8.01
N ASP A 333 -10.46 10.45 -8.46
CA ASP A 333 -11.11 11.18 -9.53
C ASP A 333 -12.62 11.36 -9.30
N ARG A 334 -12.96 11.92 -8.15
CA ARG A 334 -14.36 12.16 -7.74
C ARG A 334 -15.12 13.06 -8.73
N ASP A 335 -14.43 13.96 -9.41
CA ASP A 335 -15.04 14.80 -10.44
C ASP A 335 -15.57 13.96 -11.62
N THR A 336 -14.90 12.85 -11.94
CA THR A 336 -15.34 11.93 -13.00
C THR A 336 -16.39 10.93 -12.51
N PHE A 337 -16.19 10.32 -11.33
CA PHE A 337 -17.03 9.21 -10.87
C PHE A 337 -18.18 9.63 -9.94
N ASN A 338 -18.12 10.80 -9.33
CA ASN A 338 -19.16 11.40 -8.50
C ASN A 338 -19.87 10.41 -7.55
N ASN A 339 -19.09 9.77 -6.67
CA ASN A 339 -19.60 8.79 -5.70
C ASN A 339 -20.39 7.62 -6.35
N PRO A 340 -19.72 6.73 -7.07
CA PRO A 340 -20.37 5.69 -7.87
C PRO A 340 -21.07 4.64 -7.00
N THR A 341 -22.24 4.20 -7.43
CA THR A 341 -22.87 2.99 -6.90
C THR A 341 -22.23 1.76 -7.57
N MET A 342 -21.74 0.82 -6.77
CA MET A 342 -21.11 -0.41 -7.24
C MET A 342 -21.98 -1.62 -6.91
N VAL A 343 -22.24 -2.46 -7.90
CA VAL A 343 -22.93 -3.74 -7.75
C VAL A 343 -21.98 -4.85 -8.14
N ILE A 344 -21.71 -5.77 -7.20
CA ILE A 344 -20.85 -6.92 -7.41
C ILE A 344 -21.74 -8.16 -7.52
N ILE A 345 -21.59 -8.88 -8.62
CA ILE A 345 -22.41 -10.07 -8.90
C ILE A 345 -21.49 -11.29 -8.98
N THR A 346 -21.82 -12.30 -8.22
CA THR A 346 -21.15 -13.61 -8.22
C THR A 346 -22.11 -14.69 -8.68
N ASP A 347 -21.58 -15.74 -9.31
CA ASP A 347 -22.38 -16.85 -9.85
C ASP A 347 -22.40 -18.09 -8.94
N ARG A 348 -21.69 -18.04 -7.80
CA ARG A 348 -21.54 -19.17 -6.88
C ARG A 348 -21.70 -18.71 -5.43
N GLU A 349 -22.47 -19.45 -4.65
CA GLU A 349 -22.76 -19.15 -3.23
C GLU A 349 -21.52 -19.08 -2.35
N ASP A 350 -20.51 -19.95 -2.57
CA ASP A 350 -19.26 -19.93 -1.82
C ASP A 350 -18.43 -18.66 -2.12
N LEU A 351 -18.41 -18.21 -3.38
CA LEU A 351 -17.75 -16.97 -3.79
C LEU A 351 -18.53 -15.74 -3.30
N ASP A 352 -19.85 -15.81 -3.34
CA ASP A 352 -20.71 -14.74 -2.84
C ASP A 352 -20.45 -14.47 -1.36
N ARG A 353 -20.51 -15.52 -0.53
CA ARG A 353 -20.22 -15.40 0.90
C ARG A 353 -18.82 -14.84 1.16
N GLN A 354 -17.78 -15.38 0.50
CA GLN A 354 -16.41 -14.91 0.67
C GLN A 354 -16.24 -13.45 0.24
N THR A 355 -16.87 -13.05 -0.85
CA THR A 355 -16.83 -11.68 -1.37
C THR A 355 -17.59 -10.74 -0.45
N SER A 356 -18.78 -11.11 -0.02
CA SER A 356 -19.60 -10.34 0.91
C SER A 356 -18.88 -10.11 2.25
N GLU A 357 -18.29 -11.14 2.85
CA GLU A 357 -17.50 -11.02 4.08
C GLU A 357 -16.33 -10.04 3.92
N LEU A 358 -15.62 -10.10 2.79
CA LEU A 358 -14.52 -9.19 2.52
C LEU A 358 -15.00 -7.74 2.42
N PHE A 359 -16.02 -7.46 1.60
CA PHE A 359 -16.49 -6.09 1.39
C PHE A 359 -17.18 -5.51 2.62
N VAL A 360 -17.97 -6.28 3.34
CA VAL A 360 -18.59 -5.84 4.60
C VAL A 360 -17.55 -5.50 5.66
N SER A 361 -16.41 -6.21 5.69
CA SER A 361 -15.27 -5.89 6.57
C SER A 361 -14.33 -4.81 6.01
N SER A 362 -14.72 -4.11 4.95
CA SER A 362 -13.89 -3.10 4.26
C SER A 362 -14.54 -1.71 4.22
N LYS A 363 -15.55 -1.45 5.03
CA LYS A 363 -16.30 -0.18 5.01
C LYS A 363 -15.41 1.03 5.21
N ARG A 364 -14.55 0.99 6.21
CA ARG A 364 -13.59 2.06 6.49
C ARG A 364 -12.59 2.23 5.34
N TYR A 365 -12.07 1.13 4.80
CA TYR A 365 -11.14 1.17 3.68
C TYR A 365 -11.75 1.79 2.42
N LEU A 366 -13.04 1.54 2.15
CA LEU A 366 -13.78 2.09 1.02
C LEU A 366 -14.34 3.49 1.30
N HIS A 367 -14.26 4.00 2.54
CA HIS A 367 -14.96 5.20 3.01
C HIS A 367 -16.47 5.14 2.73
N GLU A 368 -17.06 3.94 2.81
CA GLU A 368 -18.44 3.69 2.44
C GLU A 368 -19.17 2.89 3.52
N ASN A 369 -20.16 3.51 4.14
CA ASN A 369 -20.96 2.87 5.18
C ASN A 369 -22.07 1.98 4.61
N ASN A 370 -22.51 2.25 3.37
CA ASN A 370 -23.59 1.53 2.72
C ASN A 370 -23.05 0.33 1.91
N VAL A 371 -22.35 -0.56 2.60
CA VAL A 371 -21.88 -1.84 2.06
C VAL A 371 -22.77 -2.93 2.62
N ARG A 372 -23.51 -3.63 1.77
CA ARG A 372 -24.45 -4.67 2.19
C ARG A 372 -24.57 -5.80 1.19
N SER A 373 -24.79 -7.00 1.69
CA SER A 373 -25.18 -8.15 0.90
C SER A 373 -26.65 -8.06 0.50
N ILE A 374 -26.95 -8.45 -0.73
CA ILE A 374 -28.30 -8.44 -1.32
C ILE A 374 -28.74 -9.89 -1.48
N GLU A 375 -29.83 -10.27 -0.80
CA GLU A 375 -30.32 -11.66 -0.80
C GLU A 375 -31.33 -11.94 -1.91
N SER A 376 -31.94 -10.90 -2.48
CA SER A 376 -32.98 -11.07 -3.49
C SER A 376 -33.00 -9.95 -4.52
N ARG A 377 -33.61 -10.26 -5.69
CA ARG A 377 -33.85 -9.26 -6.73
C ARG A 377 -34.67 -8.06 -6.21
N SER A 378 -35.65 -8.32 -5.33
CA SER A 378 -36.47 -7.25 -4.76
C SER A 378 -35.67 -6.35 -3.82
N ASP A 379 -34.68 -6.89 -3.10
CA ASP A 379 -33.82 -6.12 -2.23
C ASP A 379 -32.86 -5.24 -3.04
N LEU A 380 -32.33 -5.77 -4.16
CA LEU A 380 -31.51 -4.97 -5.09
C LEU A 380 -32.32 -3.81 -5.69
N GLN A 381 -33.57 -4.07 -6.10
CA GLN A 381 -34.46 -3.05 -6.64
C GLN A 381 -34.72 -1.94 -5.62
N LYS A 382 -35.05 -2.29 -4.37
CA LYS A 382 -35.21 -1.33 -3.28
C LYS A 382 -33.93 -0.54 -3.02
N ALA A 383 -32.78 -1.25 -2.98
CA ALA A 383 -31.50 -0.61 -2.75
C ALA A 383 -31.10 0.39 -3.84
N LEU A 384 -31.50 0.13 -5.08
CA LEU A 384 -31.28 1.02 -6.23
C LEU A 384 -32.39 2.06 -6.42
N GLY A 385 -33.40 2.13 -5.53
CA GLY A 385 -34.51 3.07 -5.63
C GLY A 385 -35.41 2.83 -6.86
N VAL A 386 -35.43 1.59 -7.38
CA VAL A 386 -36.26 1.25 -8.55
C VAL A 386 -37.65 0.82 -8.08
N GLU A 387 -38.64 1.67 -8.25
CA GLU A 387 -40.04 1.29 -8.05
C GLU A 387 -40.57 0.64 -9.34
N ILE A 388 -40.96 -0.64 -9.23
CA ILE A 388 -41.70 -1.31 -10.30
C ILE A 388 -43.17 -1.14 -9.98
N SER A 389 -43.92 -0.43 -10.84
CA SER A 389 -45.37 -0.41 -10.75
C SER A 389 -45.91 -1.84 -10.89
N GLU A 390 -46.87 -2.24 -10.08
CA GLU A 390 -47.49 -3.58 -10.12
C GLU A 390 -48.10 -3.91 -11.52
N PHE A 391 -48.38 -2.92 -12.31
CA PHE A 391 -48.92 -3.04 -13.69
C PHE A 391 -47.90 -3.62 -14.71
N ALA A 392 -46.59 -3.49 -14.47
CA ALA A 392 -45.55 -3.99 -15.39
C ALA A 392 -45.36 -5.53 -15.34
N ARG A 393 -46.04 -6.23 -14.44
CA ARG A 393 -46.00 -7.70 -14.34
C ARG A 393 -46.85 -8.43 -15.38
N VAL A 394 -47.69 -7.74 -16.15
CA VAL A 394 -48.71 -8.34 -17.02
C VAL A 394 -48.48 -8.06 -18.50
N ALA A 395 -47.59 -7.16 -18.88
CA ALA A 395 -47.35 -6.81 -20.28
C ALA A 395 -45.87 -7.07 -20.66
N GLU A 396 -45.66 -7.76 -21.79
CA GLU A 396 -44.37 -7.93 -22.46
C GLU A 396 -43.85 -6.64 -23.16
N GLU A 397 -44.23 -5.46 -22.67
CA GLU A 397 -43.80 -4.19 -23.23
C GLU A 397 -42.61 -3.61 -22.47
N PRO A 398 -41.73 -2.81 -23.12
CA PRO A 398 -40.57 -2.20 -22.48
C PRO A 398 -41.00 -1.31 -21.32
N VAL A 399 -40.56 -1.59 -20.14
CA VAL A 399 -40.84 -0.87 -18.89
C VAL A 399 -40.04 0.41 -18.86
N ASP A 400 -40.71 1.56 -18.77
CA ASP A 400 -40.08 2.84 -18.48
C ASP A 400 -39.72 2.88 -16.99
N TYR A 401 -38.41 2.86 -16.70
CA TYR A 401 -37.88 2.89 -15.32
C TYR A 401 -37.74 4.34 -14.88
N SER A 402 -38.73 4.85 -14.13
CA SER A 402 -38.55 6.12 -13.44
C SER A 402 -37.73 5.90 -12.16
N VAL A 403 -36.52 6.41 -12.11
CA VAL A 403 -35.65 6.39 -10.94
C VAL A 403 -36.02 7.57 -10.04
N THR A 404 -36.70 7.31 -8.92
CA THR A 404 -36.99 8.31 -7.90
C THR A 404 -36.11 8.07 -6.68
N GLY A 405 -35.22 9.03 -6.38
CA GLY A 405 -34.57 9.11 -5.07
C GLY A 405 -33.47 8.10 -4.78
N VAL A 406 -32.57 7.89 -5.73
CA VAL A 406 -31.34 7.10 -5.47
C VAL A 406 -30.43 7.88 -4.52
N GLU A 407 -30.20 7.38 -3.30
CA GLU A 407 -29.06 7.80 -2.52
C GLU A 407 -27.80 7.47 -3.33
N SER A 408 -27.07 8.51 -3.77
CA SER A 408 -25.85 8.32 -4.54
C SER A 408 -24.78 7.68 -3.66
N GLY A 409 -24.18 6.61 -4.16
CA GLY A 409 -23.12 5.86 -3.50
C GLY A 409 -23.60 4.60 -2.76
N GLY A 410 -22.74 3.61 -2.73
CA GLY A 410 -22.95 2.35 -2.04
C GLY A 410 -22.32 1.17 -2.77
N VAL A 411 -22.04 0.10 -2.03
CA VAL A 411 -21.57 -1.18 -2.56
C VAL A 411 -22.59 -2.25 -2.22
N PHE A 412 -23.15 -2.88 -3.26
CA PHE A 412 -24.14 -3.94 -3.16
C PHE A 412 -23.56 -5.24 -3.71
N LEU A 413 -23.69 -6.32 -2.94
CA LEU A 413 -23.11 -7.64 -3.18
C LEU A 413 -24.20 -8.67 -3.42
#